data_eec052418ecea55e44c85724e189a5fe
#
_entry.id   eec052418ecea55e44c85724e189a5fe
#
_cell.length_a   1.000
_cell.length_b   1.000
_cell.length_c   1.000
_cell.angle_alpha   90.00
_cell.angle_beta   90.00
_cell.angle_gamma   90.00
#
_symmetry.space_group_name_H-M   'P 1'
#
loop_
_entity.id
_entity.type
_entity.pdbx_description
1 polymer ?
#
loop_
_entity_poly.entity_id
_entity_poly.type
_entity_poly.pdbx_seq_one_letter_code
_entity_poly.pdbx_strand_id
1 'polypeptide(L)'
;MCSLLLTLPGGLYVTGFSLPPEAAAAQVVDVDEGTFIVELNGRRMGTERFRIRRSGIGDNMRTIAQATLEIVEDGLGQTVQSGTSTLGVGMSLDLYDVKVSAPSELSVLLERHGDRMVSVTSSETGVEEREYRQVQARTPTVLLDHFFAHHYFFITPYQAIGGTNLSVILPRPGGQSTGTLRMIGVEPLAFETVTVQAQRLELRLDGAVHEIWLDGQSRVLQVRIRSQGYLAQRITPPS
;
A
#
# COMPACT_ATOMS: atom_id res chain seq x y z
N MET A 1 35.18 86.05 -4.49
CA MET A 1 35.60 84.84 -5.15
C MET A 1 34.91 83.68 -4.38
N CYS A 2 33.94 83.08 -5.00
CA CYS A 2 32.99 82.15 -4.40
C CYS A 2 33.56 80.76 -4.39
N SER A 3 33.57 80.07 -3.21
CA SER A 3 33.81 78.65 -3.08
C SER A 3 32.48 77.90 -2.91
N LEU A 4 32.21 77.05 -3.87
CA LEU A 4 31.03 76.23 -3.90
C LEU A 4 31.34 74.89 -3.19
N LEU A 5 30.68 74.56 -2.08
CA LEU A 5 30.69 73.29 -1.39
C LEU A 5 29.62 72.39 -2.03
N LEU A 6 30.04 71.22 -2.59
CA LEU A 6 29.16 70.17 -3.08
C LEU A 6 29.00 69.13 -1.98
N THR A 7 27.81 68.99 -1.43
CA THR A 7 27.43 67.88 -0.52
C THR A 7 26.82 66.79 -1.34
N LEU A 8 27.39 65.55 -1.27
CA LEU A 8 26.84 64.28 -1.79
C LEU A 8 25.98 63.63 -0.69
N PRO A 9 24.75 63.19 -0.99
CA PRO A 9 23.98 62.37 -0.11
C PRO A 9 24.36 60.89 -0.29
N GLY A 10 24.95 60.27 0.73
CA GLY A 10 25.17 58.81 0.81
C GLY A 10 23.86 58.06 1.07
N GLY A 11 23.29 57.46 0.02
CA GLY A 11 22.18 56.53 0.19
C GLY A 11 22.70 55.15 0.62
N LEU A 12 22.35 54.72 1.86
CA LEU A 12 22.50 53.34 2.30
C LEU A 12 21.45 52.48 1.61
N TYR A 13 21.90 51.64 0.66
CA TYR A 13 21.06 50.57 0.13
C TYR A 13 21.10 49.41 1.12
N VAL A 14 20.02 49.22 1.89
CA VAL A 14 19.79 48.00 2.68
C VAL A 14 19.30 46.93 1.69
N THR A 15 20.20 46.07 1.25
CA THR A 15 19.81 44.86 0.53
C THR A 15 19.13 43.92 1.52
N GLY A 16 17.79 43.88 1.45
CA GLY A 16 16.99 42.88 2.18
C GLY A 16 17.35 41.47 1.68
N PHE A 17 18.06 40.73 2.49
CA PHE A 17 18.17 39.29 2.32
C PHE A 17 16.80 38.65 2.57
N SER A 18 16.07 38.33 1.50
CA SER A 18 14.94 37.41 1.58
C SER A 18 15.48 36.02 1.91
N LEU A 19 15.25 35.55 3.12
CA LEU A 19 15.48 34.14 3.46
C LEU A 19 14.62 33.31 2.49
N PRO A 20 15.17 32.23 1.91
CA PRO A 20 14.36 31.32 1.09
C PRO A 20 13.20 30.80 1.96
N PRO A 21 12.00 30.60 1.40
CA PRO A 21 10.89 30.04 2.13
C PRO A 21 11.36 28.71 2.70
N GLU A 22 11.30 28.58 4.02
CA GLU A 22 11.56 27.33 4.73
C GLU A 22 10.74 26.26 4.05
N ALA A 23 11.40 25.24 3.48
CA ALA A 23 10.72 24.16 2.77
C ALA A 23 9.75 23.54 3.77
N ALA A 24 8.45 23.79 3.58
CA ALA A 24 7.42 23.27 4.46
C ALA A 24 7.62 21.76 4.58
N ALA A 25 7.94 21.29 5.77
CA ALA A 25 8.13 19.88 6.03
C ALA A 25 6.90 19.14 5.50
N ALA A 26 7.09 18.18 4.61
CA ALA A 26 5.99 17.46 3.99
C ALA A 26 5.12 16.85 5.10
N GLN A 27 3.89 17.35 5.24
CA GLN A 27 2.97 16.90 6.27
C GLN A 27 2.66 15.43 6.05
N VAL A 28 2.88 14.61 7.07
CA VAL A 28 2.49 13.20 7.08
C VAL A 28 1.06 13.11 7.57
N VAL A 29 0.19 12.49 6.79
CA VAL A 29 -1.24 12.29 7.10
C VAL A 29 -1.50 10.80 7.27
N ASP A 30 -2.21 10.43 8.33
CA ASP A 30 -2.75 9.09 8.48
C ASP A 30 -3.93 8.92 7.52
N VAL A 31 -3.83 7.94 6.64
CA VAL A 31 -4.85 7.64 5.61
C VAL A 31 -5.81 6.58 6.13
N ASP A 32 -5.26 5.56 6.78
CA ASP A 32 -6.02 4.43 7.27
C ASP A 32 -5.22 3.68 8.33
N GLU A 33 -5.92 3.16 9.34
CA GLU A 33 -5.36 2.23 10.33
C GLU A 33 -6.45 1.29 10.84
N GLY A 34 -6.06 0.12 11.29
CA GLY A 34 -7.05 -0.81 11.84
C GLY A 34 -6.52 -2.21 12.09
N THR A 35 -7.46 -3.08 12.41
CA THR A 35 -7.20 -4.49 12.66
C THR A 35 -8.22 -5.34 11.90
N PHE A 36 -7.73 -6.32 11.15
CA PHE A 36 -8.53 -7.38 10.57
C PHE A 36 -8.48 -8.64 11.44
N ILE A 37 -9.61 -9.31 11.61
CA ILE A 37 -9.64 -10.71 11.99
C ILE A 37 -9.41 -11.52 10.72
N VAL A 38 -8.48 -12.47 10.77
CA VAL A 38 -8.16 -13.37 9.67
C VAL A 38 -8.71 -14.75 9.98
N GLU A 39 -9.50 -15.29 9.04
CA GLU A 39 -10.09 -16.62 9.11
C GLU A 39 -9.68 -17.45 7.90
N LEU A 40 -9.52 -18.75 8.13
CA LEU A 40 -9.32 -19.75 7.09
C LEU A 40 -10.31 -20.90 7.30
N ASN A 41 -11.10 -21.22 6.26
CA ASN A 41 -12.14 -22.25 6.32
C ASN A 41 -13.12 -22.08 7.51
N GLY A 42 -13.49 -20.81 7.80
CA GLY A 42 -14.41 -20.46 8.89
C GLY A 42 -13.80 -20.55 10.30
N ARG A 43 -12.51 -20.79 10.42
CA ARG A 43 -11.79 -20.80 11.70
C ARG A 43 -10.92 -19.56 11.81
N ARG A 44 -11.00 -18.84 12.93
CA ARG A 44 -10.12 -17.73 13.21
C ARG A 44 -8.67 -18.21 13.32
N MET A 45 -7.80 -17.66 12.47
CA MET A 45 -6.38 -17.96 12.43
C MET A 45 -5.54 -16.90 13.15
N GLY A 46 -6.02 -15.65 13.18
CA GLY A 46 -5.24 -14.59 13.79
C GLY A 46 -5.77 -13.20 13.52
N THR A 47 -4.85 -12.25 13.54
CA THR A 47 -5.14 -10.83 13.31
C THR A 47 -4.05 -10.15 12.50
N GLU A 48 -4.45 -9.22 11.64
CA GLU A 48 -3.58 -8.29 10.96
C GLU A 48 -3.81 -6.89 11.55
N ARG A 49 -2.76 -6.24 12.06
CA ARG A 49 -2.75 -4.82 12.45
C ARG A 49 -1.98 -4.04 11.40
N PHE A 50 -2.53 -2.92 10.93
CA PHE A 50 -1.90 -2.13 9.90
C PHE A 50 -2.11 -0.63 10.12
N ARG A 51 -1.22 0.17 9.49
CA ARG A 51 -1.31 1.62 9.38
C ARG A 51 -0.80 2.08 8.03
N ILE A 52 -1.56 2.97 7.37
CA ILE A 52 -1.24 3.57 6.09
C ILE A 52 -1.10 5.08 6.27
N ARG A 53 0.03 5.61 5.85
CA ARG A 53 0.35 7.04 5.93
C ARG A 53 0.71 7.58 4.56
N ARG A 54 0.48 8.89 4.37
CA ARG A 54 0.78 9.59 3.13
C ARG A 54 1.55 10.87 3.42
N SER A 55 2.52 11.18 2.58
CA SER A 55 3.29 12.42 2.62
C SER A 55 3.55 12.93 1.20
N GLY A 56 3.85 14.24 1.05
CA GLY A 56 4.07 14.84 -0.24
C GLY A 56 2.79 15.10 -1.04
N ILE A 57 2.94 15.63 -2.25
CA ILE A 57 1.84 15.99 -3.16
C ILE A 57 2.21 15.62 -4.61
N GLY A 58 1.19 15.35 -5.44
CA GLY A 58 1.37 15.04 -6.86
C GLY A 58 2.28 13.82 -7.07
N ASP A 59 3.22 13.93 -7.99
CA ASP A 59 4.14 12.84 -8.34
C ASP A 59 5.14 12.52 -7.21
N ASN A 60 5.38 13.48 -6.30
CA ASN A 60 6.22 13.28 -5.11
C ASN A 60 5.44 12.70 -3.91
N MET A 61 4.15 12.40 -4.09
CA MET A 61 3.36 11.77 -3.04
C MET A 61 3.89 10.37 -2.77
N ARG A 62 4.14 10.07 -1.49
CA ARG A 62 4.54 8.74 -1.04
C ARG A 62 3.46 8.20 -0.11
N THR A 63 2.98 7.00 -0.39
CA THR A 63 2.08 6.26 0.51
C THR A 63 2.83 5.07 1.08
N ILE A 64 2.87 4.98 2.41
CA ILE A 64 3.58 3.93 3.15
C ILE A 64 2.58 3.18 3.99
N ALA A 65 2.55 1.85 3.86
CA ALA A 65 1.84 0.96 4.75
C ALA A 65 2.82 0.13 5.56
N GLN A 66 2.48 -0.11 6.82
CA GLN A 66 3.16 -1.04 7.71
C GLN A 66 2.11 -1.97 8.32
N ALA A 67 2.40 -3.26 8.38
CA ALA A 67 1.50 -4.22 8.99
C ALA A 67 2.24 -5.30 9.76
N THR A 68 1.54 -5.83 10.76
CA THR A 68 1.93 -7.04 11.50
C THR A 68 0.78 -8.01 11.45
N LEU A 69 1.03 -9.19 10.91
CA LEU A 69 0.11 -10.32 10.87
C LEU A 69 0.57 -11.36 11.89
N GLU A 70 -0.29 -11.68 12.84
CA GLU A 70 -0.08 -12.74 13.82
C GLU A 70 -1.09 -13.85 13.53
N ILE A 71 -0.63 -15.01 13.12
CA ILE A 71 -1.48 -16.15 12.80
C ILE A 71 -1.00 -17.40 13.54
N VAL A 72 -1.95 -18.32 13.76
CA VAL A 72 -1.68 -19.67 14.27
C VAL A 72 -2.21 -20.66 13.26
N GLU A 73 -1.32 -21.38 12.61
CA GLU A 73 -1.63 -22.42 11.65
C GLU A 73 -1.10 -23.77 12.19
N ASP A 74 -1.98 -24.77 12.26
CA ASP A 74 -1.68 -26.10 12.79
C ASP A 74 -0.99 -26.11 14.18
N GLY A 75 -1.37 -25.13 15.03
CA GLY A 75 -0.81 -24.98 16.37
C GLY A 75 0.55 -24.25 16.42
N LEU A 76 1.09 -23.84 15.28
CA LEU A 76 2.34 -23.08 15.20
C LEU A 76 2.02 -21.59 15.02
N GLY A 77 2.53 -20.78 15.94
CA GLY A 77 2.44 -19.31 15.85
C GLY A 77 3.43 -18.76 14.83
N GLN A 78 2.95 -17.86 13.98
CA GLN A 78 3.77 -17.15 13.02
C GLN A 78 3.51 -15.65 13.13
N THR A 79 4.57 -14.84 13.08
CA THR A 79 4.49 -13.39 12.97
C THR A 79 5.09 -12.96 11.64
N VAL A 80 4.32 -12.20 10.86
CA VAL A 80 4.76 -11.63 9.59
C VAL A 80 4.69 -10.11 9.69
N GLN A 81 5.81 -9.44 9.45
CA GLN A 81 5.88 -7.97 9.38
C GLN A 81 6.10 -7.54 7.95
N SER A 82 5.35 -6.54 7.50
CA SER A 82 5.51 -5.99 6.15
C SER A 82 5.58 -4.47 6.13
N GLY A 83 6.36 -3.96 5.17
CA GLY A 83 6.43 -2.56 4.79
C GLY A 83 6.18 -2.42 3.28
N THR A 84 5.28 -1.51 2.87
CA THR A 84 5.00 -1.22 1.46
C THR A 84 5.14 0.27 1.23
N SER A 85 5.85 0.67 0.18
CA SER A 85 5.95 2.06 -0.27
C SER A 85 5.55 2.19 -1.73
N THR A 86 4.75 3.23 -2.02
CA THR A 86 4.32 3.57 -3.38
C THR A 86 4.55 5.04 -3.67
N LEU A 87 4.67 5.41 -4.95
CA LEU A 87 4.91 6.76 -5.43
C LEU A 87 3.74 7.28 -6.28
N GLY A 88 3.54 8.59 -6.20
CA GLY A 88 2.56 9.33 -6.98
C GLY A 88 1.10 9.03 -6.60
N VAL A 89 0.18 9.76 -7.21
CA VAL A 89 -1.27 9.62 -7.00
C VAL A 89 -1.81 8.25 -7.45
N GLY A 90 -1.16 7.62 -8.42
CA GLY A 90 -1.48 6.27 -8.92
C GLY A 90 -0.93 5.15 -8.05
N MET A 91 -0.29 5.45 -6.90
CA MET A 91 0.30 4.47 -5.99
C MET A 91 1.18 3.44 -6.70
N SER A 92 2.08 3.89 -7.58
CA SER A 92 3.02 3.02 -8.27
C SER A 92 3.96 2.34 -7.28
N LEU A 93 4.01 1.02 -7.28
CA LEU A 93 4.83 0.23 -6.34
C LEU A 93 6.30 0.65 -6.46
N ASP A 94 6.94 0.95 -5.33
CA ASP A 94 8.31 1.42 -5.22
C ASP A 94 9.18 0.44 -4.42
N LEU A 95 8.71 0.08 -3.23
CA LEU A 95 9.41 -0.83 -2.33
C LEU A 95 8.41 -1.71 -1.57
N TYR A 96 8.80 -2.95 -1.34
CA TYR A 96 8.15 -3.85 -0.40
C TYR A 96 9.18 -4.65 0.38
N ASP A 97 9.01 -4.75 1.68
CA ASP A 97 9.76 -5.66 2.54
C ASP A 97 8.81 -6.52 3.37
N VAL A 98 9.17 -7.77 3.56
CA VAL A 98 8.45 -8.67 4.47
C VAL A 98 9.42 -9.55 5.22
N LYS A 99 9.13 -9.76 6.52
CA LYS A 99 9.86 -10.67 7.40
C LYS A 99 8.87 -11.61 8.06
N VAL A 100 9.13 -12.89 7.88
CA VAL A 100 8.41 -14.00 8.53
C VAL A 100 9.28 -14.52 9.65
N SER A 101 8.72 -14.60 10.87
CA SER A 101 9.39 -15.19 12.04
C SER A 101 8.68 -16.48 12.40
N ALA A 102 9.41 -17.54 12.60
CA ALA A 102 8.94 -18.88 12.96
C ALA A 102 7.77 -19.43 12.08
N PRO A 103 7.69 -20.75 11.89
CA PRO A 103 8.69 -21.75 12.28
C PRO A 103 9.99 -21.68 11.47
N SER A 104 9.95 -21.10 10.26
CA SER A 104 11.11 -20.87 9.39
C SER A 104 11.24 -19.38 9.11
N GLU A 105 12.43 -18.84 9.22
CA GLU A 105 12.70 -17.45 8.89
C GLU A 105 12.73 -17.24 7.38
N LEU A 106 12.00 -16.23 6.92
CA LEU A 106 11.98 -15.79 5.53
C LEU A 106 11.98 -14.26 5.49
N SER A 107 12.78 -13.67 4.64
CA SER A 107 12.66 -12.27 4.29
C SER A 107 12.62 -12.08 2.78
N VAL A 108 11.80 -11.13 2.33
CA VAL A 108 11.77 -10.70 0.92
C VAL A 108 11.90 -9.18 0.90
N LEU A 109 12.85 -8.70 0.12
CA LEU A 109 12.97 -7.28 -0.24
C LEU A 109 12.70 -7.17 -1.73
N LEU A 110 11.73 -6.32 -2.10
CA LEU A 110 11.35 -6.05 -3.49
C LEU A 110 11.52 -4.56 -3.75
N GLU A 111 12.34 -4.19 -4.71
CA GLU A 111 12.69 -2.80 -5.03
C GLU A 111 12.47 -2.48 -6.51
N ARG A 112 12.15 -1.22 -6.79
CA ARG A 112 12.04 -0.73 -8.17
C ARG A 112 13.43 -0.38 -8.73
N HIS A 113 13.75 -0.93 -9.88
CA HIS A 113 14.93 -0.62 -10.68
C HIS A 113 14.52 -0.20 -12.11
N GLY A 114 14.20 1.09 -12.26
CA GLY A 114 13.72 1.63 -13.54
C GLY A 114 12.30 1.11 -13.88
N ASP A 115 12.19 0.33 -14.93
CA ASP A 115 10.93 -0.24 -15.45
C ASP A 115 10.61 -1.65 -14.90
N ARG A 116 11.48 -2.18 -14.04
CA ARG A 116 11.34 -3.51 -13.43
C ARG A 116 11.34 -3.46 -11.91
N MET A 117 10.84 -4.52 -11.30
CA MET A 117 10.97 -4.79 -9.88
C MET A 117 11.96 -5.95 -9.69
N VAL A 118 12.83 -5.85 -8.70
CA VAL A 118 13.78 -6.91 -8.33
C VAL A 118 13.51 -7.32 -6.90
N SER A 119 13.32 -8.62 -6.67
CA SER A 119 13.20 -9.16 -5.31
C SER A 119 14.43 -9.96 -4.93
N VAL A 120 14.85 -9.80 -3.68
CA VAL A 120 15.83 -10.64 -3.01
C VAL A 120 15.11 -11.37 -1.88
N THR A 121 15.06 -12.70 -1.98
CA THR A 121 14.48 -13.57 -0.97
C THR A 121 15.61 -14.25 -0.21
N SER A 122 15.62 -14.12 1.12
CA SER A 122 16.57 -14.78 2.01
C SER A 122 15.83 -15.77 2.92
N SER A 123 16.30 -17.00 2.99
CA SER A 123 15.75 -18.06 3.82
C SER A 123 16.87 -18.92 4.38
N GLU A 124 16.55 -19.90 5.21
CA GLU A 124 17.49 -20.92 5.71
C GLU A 124 18.17 -21.71 4.58
N THR A 125 17.51 -21.82 3.40
CA THR A 125 18.03 -22.56 2.24
C THR A 125 18.94 -21.70 1.34
N GLY A 126 19.04 -20.40 1.58
CA GLY A 126 19.90 -19.50 0.83
C GLY A 126 19.21 -18.22 0.39
N VAL A 127 19.83 -17.55 -0.57
CA VAL A 127 19.36 -16.29 -1.15
C VAL A 127 19.01 -16.50 -2.61
N GLU A 128 17.84 -16.02 -3.01
CA GLU A 128 17.35 -16.04 -4.39
C GLU A 128 17.01 -14.62 -4.86
N GLU A 129 17.43 -14.27 -6.08
CA GLU A 129 17.05 -13.02 -6.74
C GLU A 129 16.08 -13.30 -7.89
N ARG A 130 15.05 -12.48 -8.02
CA ARG A 130 14.07 -12.55 -9.10
C ARG A 130 13.79 -11.18 -9.68
N GLU A 131 13.56 -11.15 -10.98
CA GLU A 131 13.20 -9.96 -11.72
C GLU A 131 11.76 -10.06 -12.23
N TYR A 132 10.96 -9.02 -11.98
CA TYR A 132 9.60 -8.89 -12.48
C TYR A 132 9.52 -7.72 -13.45
N ARG A 133 8.95 -7.94 -14.62
CA ARG A 133 8.81 -6.93 -15.66
C ARG A 133 7.36 -6.56 -15.88
N GLN A 134 7.13 -5.36 -16.35
CA GLN A 134 5.81 -4.95 -16.76
C GLN A 134 5.31 -5.86 -17.89
N VAL A 135 4.17 -6.55 -17.67
CA VAL A 135 3.64 -7.55 -18.62
C VAL A 135 3.15 -6.90 -19.91
N GLN A 136 2.56 -5.71 -19.81
CA GLN A 136 2.08 -4.92 -20.94
C GLN A 136 2.29 -3.43 -20.67
N ALA A 137 2.58 -2.66 -21.71
CA ALA A 137 2.65 -1.21 -21.60
C ALA A 137 1.34 -0.65 -21.02
N ARG A 138 1.43 0.20 -19.99
CA ARG A 138 0.32 0.82 -19.27
C ARG A 138 -0.49 -0.09 -18.35
N THR A 139 -0.14 -1.37 -18.17
CA THR A 139 -0.76 -2.19 -17.14
C THR A 139 -0.17 -1.85 -15.79
N PRO A 140 -0.96 -1.35 -14.81
CA PRO A 140 -0.46 -1.05 -13.48
C PRO A 140 0.11 -2.31 -12.82
N THR A 141 1.27 -2.17 -12.19
CA THR A 141 1.87 -3.25 -11.37
C THR A 141 1.55 -2.98 -9.92
N VAL A 142 0.93 -3.96 -9.27
CA VAL A 142 0.54 -3.94 -7.86
C VAL A 142 1.14 -5.15 -7.15
N LEU A 143 1.13 -5.10 -5.82
CA LEU A 143 1.58 -6.19 -4.97
C LEU A 143 0.42 -6.69 -4.13
N LEU A 144 0.26 -8.01 -4.10
CA LEU A 144 -0.57 -8.70 -3.11
C LEU A 144 0.27 -9.79 -2.44
N ASP A 145 0.29 -9.80 -1.13
CA ASP A 145 0.98 -10.85 -0.41
C ASP A 145 0.00 -11.66 0.45
N HIS A 146 0.37 -12.88 0.74
CA HIS A 146 -0.51 -13.87 1.36
C HIS A 146 -1.01 -13.43 2.73
N PHE A 147 -2.33 -13.50 2.95
CA PHE A 147 -3.04 -13.11 4.16
C PHE A 147 -3.02 -11.62 4.56
N PHE A 148 -2.44 -10.72 3.75
CA PHE A 148 -2.49 -9.29 4.01
C PHE A 148 -3.69 -8.61 3.34
N ALA A 149 -4.70 -8.27 4.13
CA ALA A 149 -5.89 -7.57 3.63
C ALA A 149 -5.63 -6.10 3.31
N HIS A 150 -4.73 -5.41 4.04
CA HIS A 150 -4.42 -4.01 3.77
C HIS A 150 -3.80 -3.78 2.39
N HIS A 151 -3.18 -4.78 1.77
CA HIS A 151 -2.61 -4.66 0.42
C HIS A 151 -3.66 -4.32 -0.65
N TYR A 152 -4.93 -4.69 -0.44
CA TYR A 152 -6.01 -4.34 -1.36
C TYR A 152 -6.33 -2.84 -1.37
N PHE A 153 -5.83 -2.06 -0.42
CA PHE A 153 -5.86 -0.61 -0.50
C PHE A 153 -5.09 -0.08 -1.73
N PHE A 154 -3.97 -0.71 -2.09
CA PHE A 154 -3.14 -0.26 -3.21
C PHE A 154 -3.71 -0.57 -4.60
N ILE A 155 -4.77 -1.37 -4.69
CA ILE A 155 -5.46 -1.60 -5.97
C ILE A 155 -6.62 -0.62 -6.20
N THR A 156 -7.06 0.11 -5.17
CA THR A 156 -8.23 0.98 -5.24
C THR A 156 -8.14 2.12 -6.26
N PRO A 157 -6.96 2.71 -6.58
CA PRO A 157 -6.86 3.72 -7.64
C PRO A 157 -7.21 3.20 -9.03
N TYR A 158 -7.20 1.89 -9.24
CA TYR A 158 -7.40 1.26 -10.54
C TYR A 158 -8.81 0.72 -10.75
N GLN A 159 -9.73 0.97 -9.82
CA GLN A 159 -11.11 0.55 -9.95
C GLN A 159 -11.78 1.28 -11.12
N ALA A 160 -12.43 0.52 -12.00
CA ALA A 160 -13.20 1.05 -13.12
C ALA A 160 -14.43 0.18 -13.38
N ILE A 161 -15.51 0.80 -13.86
CA ILE A 161 -16.78 0.09 -14.18
C ILE A 161 -16.56 -0.97 -15.26
N GLY A 162 -15.75 -0.67 -16.27
CA GLY A 162 -15.43 -1.60 -17.39
C GLY A 162 -14.40 -2.69 -17.05
N GLY A 163 -13.78 -2.59 -15.87
CA GLY A 163 -12.68 -3.45 -15.45
C GLY A 163 -11.31 -2.93 -15.89
N THR A 164 -10.29 -3.24 -15.08
CA THR A 164 -8.89 -2.86 -15.32
C THR A 164 -8.01 -4.09 -15.17
N ASN A 165 -7.13 -4.32 -16.14
CA ASN A 165 -6.11 -5.36 -16.03
C ASN A 165 -4.96 -4.85 -15.15
N LEU A 166 -4.51 -5.70 -14.21
CA LEU A 166 -3.41 -5.44 -13.30
C LEU A 166 -2.34 -6.52 -13.48
N SER A 167 -1.09 -6.13 -13.40
CA SER A 167 0.03 -7.04 -13.18
C SER A 167 0.22 -7.17 -11.67
N VAL A 168 0.06 -8.36 -11.13
CA VAL A 168 0.11 -8.62 -9.69
C VAL A 168 1.38 -9.40 -9.35
N ILE A 169 2.22 -8.82 -8.52
CA ILE A 169 3.39 -9.50 -7.95
C ILE A 169 2.98 -10.17 -6.64
N LEU A 170 3.34 -11.44 -6.51
CA LEU A 170 3.13 -12.30 -5.34
C LEU A 170 4.51 -12.59 -4.73
N PRO A 171 5.02 -11.75 -3.81
CA PRO A 171 6.45 -11.74 -3.47
C PRO A 171 6.91 -13.02 -2.75
N ARG A 172 6.18 -13.53 -1.76
CA ARG A 172 6.59 -14.73 -1.03
C ARG A 172 6.52 -16.01 -1.87
N PRO A 173 5.49 -16.28 -2.68
CA PRO A 173 5.52 -17.37 -3.65
C PRO A 173 6.50 -17.16 -4.80
N GLY A 174 6.96 -15.91 -5.02
CA GLY A 174 7.86 -15.58 -6.13
C GLY A 174 7.18 -15.61 -7.48
N GLY A 175 5.90 -15.20 -7.58
CA GLY A 175 5.10 -15.22 -8.79
C GLY A 175 4.72 -13.83 -9.30
N GLN A 176 4.35 -13.77 -10.59
CA GLN A 176 3.72 -12.63 -11.22
C GLN A 176 2.56 -13.11 -12.11
N SER A 177 1.40 -12.51 -11.93
CA SER A 177 0.19 -12.89 -12.64
C SER A 177 -0.57 -11.69 -13.17
N THR A 178 -1.46 -11.89 -14.14
CA THR A 178 -2.39 -10.86 -14.61
C THR A 178 -3.74 -11.06 -13.95
N GLY A 179 -4.24 -10.02 -13.28
CA GLY A 179 -5.58 -9.98 -12.70
C GLY A 179 -6.47 -8.99 -13.43
N THR A 180 -7.79 -9.19 -13.32
CA THR A 180 -8.80 -8.23 -13.78
C THR A 180 -9.61 -7.74 -12.59
N LEU A 181 -9.52 -6.43 -12.29
CA LEU A 181 -10.26 -5.75 -11.24
C LEU A 181 -11.54 -5.13 -11.81
N ARG A 182 -12.69 -5.35 -11.18
CA ARG A 182 -13.98 -4.79 -11.57
C ARG A 182 -14.74 -4.26 -10.37
N MET A 183 -15.43 -3.14 -10.54
CA MET A 183 -16.43 -2.68 -9.59
C MET A 183 -17.75 -3.43 -9.86
N ILE A 184 -18.35 -4.00 -8.82
CA ILE A 184 -19.59 -4.79 -8.90
C ILE A 184 -20.81 -3.95 -8.50
N GLY A 185 -20.69 -3.17 -7.43
CA GLY A 185 -21.79 -2.35 -6.93
C GLY A 185 -21.60 -1.94 -5.49
N VAL A 186 -22.67 -1.50 -4.88
CA VAL A 186 -22.72 -1.14 -3.45
C VAL A 186 -23.70 -2.08 -2.76
N GLU A 187 -23.30 -2.64 -1.63
CA GLU A 187 -24.13 -3.55 -0.84
C GLU A 187 -23.89 -3.34 0.67
N PRO A 188 -24.85 -3.72 1.52
CA PRO A 188 -24.68 -3.63 2.96
C PRO A 188 -23.65 -4.65 3.44
N LEU A 189 -22.72 -4.20 4.28
CA LEU A 189 -21.75 -5.04 4.99
C LEU A 189 -22.02 -4.91 6.50
N ALA A 190 -22.28 -6.05 7.15
CA ALA A 190 -22.57 -6.10 8.57
C ALA A 190 -21.27 -6.19 9.39
N PHE A 191 -21.20 -5.39 10.44
CA PHE A 191 -20.28 -5.51 11.56
C PHE A 191 -21.08 -5.89 12.81
N GLU A 192 -20.42 -6.23 13.89
CA GLU A 192 -21.09 -6.66 15.13
C GLU A 192 -22.15 -5.67 15.62
N THR A 193 -21.87 -4.36 15.54
CA THR A 193 -22.73 -3.30 16.09
C THR A 193 -23.36 -2.40 15.05
N VAL A 194 -22.95 -2.48 13.77
CA VAL A 194 -23.42 -1.57 12.72
C VAL A 194 -23.36 -2.22 11.34
N THR A 195 -24.23 -1.79 10.44
CA THR A 195 -24.19 -2.14 9.02
C THR A 195 -23.80 -0.89 8.23
N VAL A 196 -22.79 -1.01 7.35
CA VAL A 196 -22.32 0.07 6.49
C VAL A 196 -22.60 -0.25 5.03
N GLN A 197 -22.81 0.78 4.20
CA GLN A 197 -22.86 0.60 2.75
C GLN A 197 -21.43 0.51 2.22
N ALA A 198 -21.09 -0.61 1.63
CA ALA A 198 -19.76 -0.91 1.15
C ALA A 198 -19.76 -1.07 -0.38
N GLN A 199 -18.76 -0.48 -1.04
CA GLN A 199 -18.49 -0.71 -2.44
C GLN A 199 -17.80 -2.07 -2.59
N ARG A 200 -18.37 -2.95 -3.40
CA ARG A 200 -17.81 -4.27 -3.68
C ARG A 200 -17.03 -4.27 -4.98
N LEU A 201 -15.79 -4.73 -4.90
CA LEU A 201 -14.94 -5.03 -6.05
C LEU A 201 -14.73 -6.54 -6.18
N GLU A 202 -14.44 -6.98 -7.39
CA GLU A 202 -13.90 -8.31 -7.70
C GLU A 202 -12.54 -8.17 -8.38
N LEU A 203 -11.52 -8.85 -7.86
CA LEU A 203 -10.27 -9.11 -8.54
C LEU A 203 -10.22 -10.59 -8.93
N ARG A 204 -10.16 -10.87 -10.22
CA ARG A 204 -9.94 -12.24 -10.74
C ARG A 204 -8.45 -12.42 -10.96
N LEU A 205 -7.83 -13.35 -10.23
CA LEU A 205 -6.41 -13.61 -10.24
C LEU A 205 -6.16 -15.12 -10.13
N ASP A 206 -5.43 -15.72 -11.07
CA ASP A 206 -5.04 -17.15 -11.07
C ASP A 206 -6.21 -18.11 -10.84
N GLY A 207 -7.37 -17.83 -11.48
CA GLY A 207 -8.58 -18.63 -11.33
C GLY A 207 -9.36 -18.40 -10.04
N ALA A 208 -8.82 -17.66 -9.08
CA ALA A 208 -9.51 -17.24 -7.86
C ALA A 208 -10.25 -15.91 -8.04
N VAL A 209 -11.34 -15.74 -7.29
CA VAL A 209 -12.08 -14.49 -7.18
C VAL A 209 -11.83 -13.92 -5.80
N HIS A 210 -11.20 -12.75 -5.75
CA HIS A 210 -11.01 -11.97 -4.54
C HIS A 210 -12.15 -10.95 -4.47
N GLU A 211 -13.03 -11.09 -3.51
CA GLU A 211 -14.12 -10.16 -3.23
C GLU A 211 -13.61 -9.15 -2.19
N ILE A 212 -13.71 -7.85 -2.50
CA ILE A 212 -13.16 -6.77 -1.69
C ILE A 212 -14.28 -5.78 -1.40
N TRP A 213 -14.48 -5.43 -0.14
CA TRP A 213 -15.44 -4.40 0.28
C TRP A 213 -14.70 -3.19 0.79
N LEU A 214 -15.08 -2.03 0.27
CA LEU A 214 -14.49 -0.73 0.59
C LEU A 214 -15.55 0.20 1.18
N ASP A 215 -15.13 1.11 2.03
CA ASP A 215 -15.96 2.24 2.43
C ASP A 215 -15.97 3.37 1.40
N GLY A 216 -16.69 4.47 1.70
CA GLY A 216 -16.77 5.65 0.84
C GLY A 216 -15.45 6.40 0.64
N GLN A 217 -14.41 6.08 1.41
CA GLN A 217 -13.06 6.64 1.28
C GLN A 217 -12.06 5.64 0.66
N SER A 218 -12.56 4.56 0.09
CA SER A 218 -11.75 3.46 -0.49
C SER A 218 -10.88 2.72 0.52
N ARG A 219 -11.23 2.75 1.82
CA ARG A 219 -10.55 1.96 2.85
C ARG A 219 -11.12 0.53 2.87
N VAL A 220 -10.23 -0.46 2.98
CA VAL A 220 -10.63 -1.88 2.95
C VAL A 220 -11.39 -2.25 4.22
N LEU A 221 -12.58 -2.78 4.07
CA LEU A 221 -13.45 -3.26 5.16
C LEU A 221 -13.39 -4.78 5.32
N GLN A 222 -13.39 -5.48 4.18
CA GLN A 222 -13.37 -6.95 4.14
C GLN A 222 -12.72 -7.43 2.84
N VAL A 223 -12.03 -8.56 2.93
CA VAL A 223 -11.53 -9.33 1.79
C VAL A 223 -11.94 -10.78 1.96
N ARG A 224 -12.45 -11.41 0.88
CA ARG A 224 -12.81 -12.82 0.88
C ARG A 224 -12.34 -13.51 -0.39
N ILE A 225 -11.74 -14.69 -0.23
CA ILE A 225 -11.32 -15.55 -1.34
C ILE A 225 -11.91 -16.94 -1.08
N ARG A 226 -13.09 -17.19 -1.63
CA ARG A 226 -13.88 -18.41 -1.30
C ARG A 226 -13.15 -19.69 -1.65
N SER A 227 -12.45 -19.74 -2.79
CA SER A 227 -11.69 -20.89 -3.23
C SER A 227 -10.53 -21.28 -2.30
N GLN A 228 -10.08 -20.32 -1.47
CA GLN A 228 -9.02 -20.51 -0.48
C GLN A 228 -9.57 -20.60 0.96
N GLY A 229 -10.88 -20.48 1.15
CA GLY A 229 -11.49 -20.40 2.46
C GLY A 229 -11.08 -19.14 3.26
N TYR A 230 -10.45 -18.16 2.61
CA TYR A 230 -9.91 -16.96 3.26
C TYR A 230 -10.97 -15.89 3.46
N LEU A 231 -11.01 -15.34 4.67
CA LEU A 231 -11.77 -14.15 5.04
C LEU A 231 -10.91 -13.26 5.95
N ALA A 232 -10.80 -12.00 5.62
CA ALA A 232 -10.31 -10.97 6.52
C ALA A 232 -11.37 -9.89 6.65
N GLN A 233 -11.81 -9.60 7.87
CA GLN A 233 -12.79 -8.56 8.15
C GLN A 233 -12.29 -7.63 9.26
N ARG A 234 -12.46 -6.32 9.07
CA ARG A 234 -12.15 -5.37 10.14
C ARG A 234 -12.98 -5.65 11.39
N ILE A 235 -12.37 -5.44 12.55
CA ILE A 235 -13.08 -5.53 13.83
C ILE A 235 -14.14 -4.44 13.91
N THR A 236 -13.78 -3.22 13.50
CA THR A 236 -14.69 -2.06 13.46
C THR A 236 -14.55 -1.32 12.15
N PRO A 237 -15.63 -0.75 11.59
CA PRO A 237 -15.51 0.14 10.45
C PRO A 237 -14.68 1.39 10.84
N PRO A 238 -13.93 1.97 9.91
CA PRO A 238 -13.21 3.21 10.16
C PRO A 238 -14.19 4.37 10.41
N SER A 239 -13.82 5.28 11.28
CA SER A 239 -14.53 6.54 11.58
C SER A 239 -14.36 7.58 10.48
#